data_c16721edd0d6ec17c4c58417798080a9
#
_entry.id   c16721edd0d6ec17c4c58417798080a9
#
_cell.length_a   1.000
_cell.length_b   1.000
_cell.length_c   1.000
_cell.angle_alpha   90.00
_cell.angle_beta   90.00
_cell.angle_gamma   90.00
#
_symmetry.space_group_name_H-M   'P 1'
#
loop_
_entity.id
_entity.type
_entity.pdbx_description
1 polymer ?
#
loop_
_entity_poly.entity_id
_entity_poly.type
_entity_poly.pdbx_seq_one_letter_code
_entity_poly.pdbx_strand_id
1 'polypeptide(L)'
;ATYLAVSAGYDINVSKLFGGANQSRKRLRFGFNCMLFAAEFYMISNNVGTTLTHFGSDRHLNLPFDAIDNSTWGVDAYYFFNHKRYSEAASFNYSRLQTRSQGAFYTGFSLYSQKLRFDFSGLPEHLKDELPSHWANNIYRVNTHNYALRLGYGYNWVFARRWVLGVSESPIIGVRKGYVNSDISKVSLSLYNRMKLSVVWNSGRFFAGATGRFDVAIVNDRETTYAGGILSGEAVFGVRFNLW
;
A
#
# COMPACT_ATOMS: atom_id res chain seq x y z
N ALA A 1 -2.78 -30.13 -8.97
CA ALA A 1 -1.84 -29.84 -7.88
C ALA A 1 -2.02 -28.40 -7.45
N THR A 2 -2.30 -28.17 -6.17
CA THR A 2 -2.40 -26.82 -5.60
C THR A 2 -0.99 -26.41 -5.21
N TYR A 3 -0.33 -25.62 -6.05
CA TYR A 3 0.99 -25.09 -5.72
C TYR A 3 0.82 -23.91 -4.77
N LEU A 4 1.46 -23.96 -3.64
CA LEU A 4 1.60 -22.87 -2.70
C LEU A 4 2.88 -22.10 -3.04
N ALA A 5 2.74 -20.81 -3.33
CA ALA A 5 3.89 -19.92 -3.44
C ALA A 5 4.02 -19.10 -2.16
N VAL A 6 5.23 -19.07 -1.62
CA VAL A 6 5.59 -18.22 -0.49
C VAL A 6 6.56 -17.18 -0.99
N SER A 7 6.34 -15.94 -0.63
CA SER A 7 7.21 -14.82 -0.96
C SER A 7 7.59 -14.05 0.29
N ALA A 8 8.82 -13.59 0.33
CA ALA A 8 9.29 -12.62 1.31
C ALA A 8 9.94 -11.47 0.55
N GLY A 9 9.64 -10.26 0.95
CA GLY A 9 10.16 -9.05 0.32
C GLY A 9 10.62 -8.06 1.37
N TYR A 10 11.76 -7.43 1.09
CA TYR A 10 12.27 -6.32 1.87
C TYR A 10 12.57 -5.17 0.91
N ASP A 11 11.87 -4.05 1.09
CA ASP A 11 12.03 -2.88 0.23
C ASP A 11 12.99 -1.89 0.90
N ILE A 12 13.99 -1.46 0.15
CA ILE A 12 14.93 -0.41 0.55
C ILE A 12 14.62 0.83 -0.27
N ASN A 13 14.58 1.98 0.38
CA ASN A 13 14.40 3.23 -0.32
C ASN A 13 15.72 3.66 -0.99
N VAL A 14 15.71 3.72 -2.30
CA VAL A 14 16.85 4.18 -3.12
C VAL A 14 16.75 5.66 -3.53
N SER A 15 15.81 6.42 -3.00
CA SER A 15 15.64 7.84 -3.35
C SER A 15 16.89 8.68 -3.09
N LYS A 16 17.71 8.30 -2.10
CA LYS A 16 19.02 8.93 -1.82
C LYS A 16 20.00 8.84 -3.00
N LEU A 17 19.89 7.79 -3.81
CA LEU A 17 20.77 7.60 -4.99
C LEU A 17 20.40 8.58 -6.13
N PHE A 18 19.20 9.15 -6.10
CA PHE A 18 18.69 10.06 -7.11
C PHE A 18 18.45 11.48 -6.59
N GLY A 19 19.10 11.87 -5.49
CA GLY A 19 19.00 13.24 -4.94
C GLY A 19 17.69 13.55 -4.21
N GLY A 20 16.89 12.54 -3.87
CA GLY A 20 15.64 12.72 -3.13
C GLY A 20 15.86 13.02 -1.64
N ALA A 21 14.83 13.58 -1.00
CA ALA A 21 14.81 13.89 0.43
C ALA A 21 15.16 12.69 1.31
N ASN A 22 15.64 12.96 2.52
CA ASN A 22 16.10 11.99 3.51
C ASN A 22 14.92 11.13 4.04
N GLN A 23 14.36 10.26 3.19
CA GLN A 23 13.27 9.37 3.53
C GLN A 23 13.81 7.98 3.83
N SER A 24 13.59 7.48 5.04
CA SER A 24 13.89 6.09 5.39
C SER A 24 12.58 5.29 5.35
N ARG A 25 12.42 4.44 4.35
CA ARG A 25 11.30 3.51 4.25
C ARG A 25 11.81 2.08 4.38
N LYS A 26 11.26 1.38 5.36
CA LYS A 26 11.47 -0.07 5.53
C LYS A 26 10.13 -0.75 5.34
N ARG A 27 10.06 -1.70 4.45
CA ARG A 27 8.86 -2.51 4.24
C ARG A 27 9.24 -3.98 4.23
N LEU A 28 8.61 -4.73 5.10
CA LEU A 28 8.70 -6.17 5.16
C LEU A 28 7.37 -6.75 4.68
N ARG A 29 7.42 -7.73 3.79
CA ARG A 29 6.24 -8.41 3.25
C ARG A 29 6.45 -9.92 3.32
N PHE A 30 5.40 -10.62 3.73
CA PHE A 30 5.29 -12.08 3.62
C PHE A 30 4.00 -12.40 2.90
N GLY A 31 4.10 -13.08 1.77
CA GLY A 31 2.98 -13.43 0.93
C GLY A 31 2.81 -14.94 0.80
N PHE A 32 1.57 -15.39 0.91
CA PHE A 32 1.13 -16.73 0.56
C PHE A 32 0.19 -16.62 -0.62
N ASN A 33 0.44 -17.37 -1.66
CA ASN A 33 -0.38 -17.34 -2.84
C ASN A 33 -0.62 -18.75 -3.36
N CYS A 34 -1.88 -19.12 -3.51
CA CYS A 34 -2.28 -20.32 -4.22
C CYS A 34 -3.30 -19.98 -5.32
N MET A 35 -3.84 -20.97 -6.00
CA MET A 35 -4.84 -20.70 -7.03
C MET A 35 -6.12 -20.08 -6.47
N LEU A 36 -6.50 -20.51 -5.28
CA LEU A 36 -7.78 -20.22 -4.66
C LEU A 36 -7.78 -18.92 -3.88
N PHE A 37 -6.71 -18.67 -3.15
CA PHE A 37 -6.58 -17.51 -2.28
C PHE A 37 -5.16 -16.94 -2.29
N ALA A 38 -5.06 -15.69 -1.92
CA ALA A 38 -3.82 -15.00 -1.58
C ALA A 38 -3.94 -14.37 -0.21
N ALA A 39 -2.85 -14.37 0.54
CA ALA A 39 -2.75 -13.66 1.80
C ALA A 39 -1.41 -12.95 1.86
N GLU A 40 -1.40 -11.74 2.34
CA GLU A 40 -0.20 -10.92 2.53
C GLU A 40 -0.19 -10.34 3.94
N PHE A 41 0.88 -10.57 4.65
CA PHE A 41 1.23 -9.84 5.86
C PHE A 41 2.30 -8.80 5.52
N TYR A 42 2.13 -7.60 6.00
CA TYR A 42 3.10 -6.54 5.77
C TYR A 42 3.34 -5.67 6.99
N MET A 43 4.58 -5.20 7.10
CA MET A 43 4.99 -4.18 8.05
C MET A 43 5.69 -3.05 7.29
N ILE A 44 5.28 -1.83 7.55
CA ILE A 44 5.85 -0.63 6.94
C ILE A 44 6.26 0.30 8.07
N SER A 45 7.52 0.72 8.04
CA SER A 45 8.02 1.76 8.93
C SER A 45 8.66 2.84 8.07
N ASN A 46 8.15 4.04 8.17
CA ASN A 46 8.64 5.18 7.41
C ASN A 46 8.95 6.32 8.38
N ASN A 47 10.12 6.90 8.23
CA ASN A 47 10.34 8.28 8.60
C ASN A 47 10.22 9.09 7.32
N VAL A 48 9.24 9.96 7.24
CA VAL A 48 8.92 10.69 6.00
C VAL A 48 9.34 12.13 6.18
N GLY A 49 10.41 12.52 5.48
CA GLY A 49 10.70 13.92 5.24
C GLY A 49 9.67 14.50 4.26
N THR A 50 9.06 15.59 4.62
CA THR A 50 8.13 16.34 3.76
C THR A 50 8.48 17.82 3.81
N THR A 51 7.86 18.60 2.96
CA THR A 51 7.94 20.05 3.00
C THR A 51 6.57 20.59 3.34
N LEU A 52 6.48 21.36 4.40
CA LEU A 52 5.27 22.11 4.71
C LEU A 52 5.18 23.29 3.78
N THR A 53 4.16 23.32 2.94
CA THR A 53 3.92 24.42 1.98
C THR A 53 2.84 25.37 2.44
N HIS A 54 1.96 24.89 3.33
CA HIS A 54 0.88 25.65 3.94
C HIS A 54 0.70 25.16 5.37
N PHE A 55 0.65 26.09 6.30
CA PHE A 55 0.35 25.76 7.71
C PHE A 55 -0.33 26.96 8.37
N GLY A 56 -1.50 26.73 8.94
CA GLY A 56 -2.27 27.79 9.57
C GLY A 56 -2.58 28.97 8.64
N SER A 57 -2.23 30.17 9.05
CA SER A 57 -2.38 31.41 8.27
C SER A 57 -1.32 31.61 7.18
N ASP A 58 -0.20 30.93 7.28
CA ASP A 58 0.90 31.04 6.30
C ASP A 58 0.68 30.12 5.10
N ARG A 59 0.37 30.75 3.95
CA ARG A 59 0.09 30.07 2.67
C ARG A 59 1.31 29.85 1.78
N HIS A 60 2.48 30.34 2.15
CA HIS A 60 3.71 30.31 1.33
C HIS A 60 4.90 29.74 2.10
N LEU A 61 4.63 28.84 3.03
CA LEU A 61 5.66 28.18 3.79
C LEU A 61 6.44 27.21 2.89
N ASN A 62 7.76 27.19 3.01
CA ASN A 62 8.62 26.18 2.38
C ASN A 62 9.60 25.65 3.43
N LEU A 63 9.04 24.92 4.42
CA LEU A 63 9.79 24.41 5.55
C LEU A 63 9.99 22.90 5.44
N PRO A 64 11.23 22.39 5.39
CA PRO A 64 11.48 20.96 5.52
C PRO A 64 10.95 20.45 6.86
N PHE A 65 10.15 19.39 6.81
CA PHE A 65 9.54 18.79 7.99
C PHE A 65 9.81 17.28 8.00
N ASP A 66 10.79 16.85 8.77
CA ASP A 66 11.28 15.48 8.81
C ASP A 66 10.70 14.66 10.00
N ALA A 67 9.77 15.24 10.72
CA ALA A 67 9.31 14.73 12.00
C ALA A 67 7.99 13.95 11.90
N ILE A 68 7.81 13.19 10.82
CA ILE A 68 6.66 12.30 10.63
C ILE A 68 7.12 10.85 10.71
N ASP A 69 6.76 10.17 11.79
CA ASP A 69 6.94 8.74 11.93
C ASP A 69 5.65 8.01 11.59
N ASN A 70 5.73 7.04 10.70
CA ASN A 70 4.62 6.17 10.35
C ASN A 70 5.03 4.71 10.55
N SER A 71 4.27 3.99 11.33
CA SER A 71 4.39 2.55 11.49
C SER A 71 3.04 1.90 11.18
N THR A 72 3.03 1.00 10.20
CA THR A 72 1.83 0.28 9.78
C THR A 72 2.13 -1.20 9.72
N TRP A 73 1.26 -2.02 10.27
CA TRP A 73 1.24 -3.45 10.01
C TRP A 73 -0.15 -3.87 9.56
N GLY A 74 -0.24 -4.88 8.73
CA GLY A 74 -1.52 -5.32 8.23
C GLY A 74 -1.50 -6.72 7.63
N VAL A 75 -2.71 -7.22 7.43
CA VAL A 75 -3.00 -8.49 6.78
C VAL A 75 -4.07 -8.25 5.73
N ASP A 76 -3.79 -8.66 4.51
CA ASP A 76 -4.75 -8.71 3.41
C ASP A 76 -4.98 -10.18 3.04
N ALA A 77 -6.23 -10.59 2.84
CA ALA A 77 -6.55 -11.92 2.35
C ALA A 77 -7.62 -11.85 1.27
N TYR A 78 -7.47 -12.66 0.21
CA TYR A 78 -8.31 -12.63 -0.98
C TYR A 78 -8.71 -14.02 -1.40
N TYR A 79 -9.93 -14.16 -1.91
CA TYR A 79 -10.47 -15.35 -2.56
C TYR A 79 -10.82 -15.05 -4.00
N PHE A 80 -10.38 -15.88 -4.96
CA PHE A 80 -10.61 -15.72 -6.39
C PHE A 80 -11.67 -16.69 -6.87
N PHE A 81 -12.79 -16.18 -7.40
CA PHE A 81 -13.90 -17.02 -7.85
C PHE A 81 -13.58 -17.85 -9.10
N ASN A 82 -12.78 -17.32 -10.03
CA ASN A 82 -12.37 -18.04 -11.25
C ASN A 82 -10.93 -18.61 -11.13
N HIS A 83 -10.58 -19.13 -9.99
CA HIS A 83 -9.24 -19.59 -9.64
C HIS A 83 -8.68 -20.70 -10.55
N LYS A 84 -9.54 -21.47 -11.21
CA LYS A 84 -9.13 -22.54 -12.15
C LYS A 84 -8.56 -22.00 -13.46
N ARG A 85 -8.91 -20.79 -13.86
CA ARG A 85 -8.56 -20.20 -15.17
C ARG A 85 -7.74 -18.91 -15.01
N TYR A 86 -8.04 -18.11 -14.03
CA TYR A 86 -7.33 -16.86 -13.72
C TYR A 86 -6.23 -17.10 -12.68
N SER A 87 -5.07 -16.47 -12.88
CA SER A 87 -3.98 -16.49 -11.91
C SER A 87 -3.48 -15.07 -11.66
N GLU A 88 -3.79 -14.54 -10.50
CA GLU A 88 -3.23 -13.26 -10.04
C GLU A 88 -1.70 -13.33 -9.91
N ALA A 89 -1.19 -14.48 -9.49
CA ALA A 89 0.23 -14.75 -9.37
C ALA A 89 1.00 -14.70 -10.70
N ALA A 90 0.32 -14.86 -11.85
CA ALA A 90 0.96 -14.73 -13.15
C ALA A 90 1.32 -13.28 -13.48
N SER A 91 0.52 -12.33 -13.05
CA SER A 91 0.67 -10.91 -13.38
C SER A 91 1.36 -10.09 -12.29
N PHE A 92 1.17 -10.46 -11.02
CA PHE A 92 1.61 -9.60 -9.91
C PHE A 92 2.65 -10.25 -8.97
N ASN A 93 2.83 -11.58 -9.05
CA ASN A 93 3.87 -12.29 -8.29
C ASN A 93 4.84 -13.06 -9.17
N TYR A 94 4.64 -13.02 -10.50
CA TYR A 94 5.52 -13.62 -11.51
C TYR A 94 5.75 -15.14 -11.33
N SER A 95 5.04 -15.80 -10.42
CA SER A 95 5.30 -17.19 -10.04
C SER A 95 4.59 -18.22 -10.92
N ARG A 96 3.71 -17.78 -11.81
CA ARG A 96 2.95 -18.65 -12.72
C ARG A 96 2.97 -18.15 -14.16
N LEU A 97 2.64 -19.07 -15.07
CA LEU A 97 2.44 -18.75 -16.48
C LEU A 97 0.94 -18.73 -16.78
N GLN A 98 0.43 -17.62 -17.29
CA GLN A 98 -0.91 -17.51 -17.83
C GLN A 98 -0.83 -17.72 -19.34
N THR A 99 -1.53 -18.72 -19.86
CA THR A 99 -1.46 -19.09 -21.29
C THR A 99 -2.66 -18.61 -22.10
N ARG A 100 -3.74 -18.21 -21.44
CA ARG A 100 -4.98 -17.71 -22.05
C ARG A 100 -5.47 -16.49 -21.28
N SER A 101 -6.01 -15.52 -22.01
CA SER A 101 -6.64 -14.34 -21.40
C SER A 101 -7.82 -14.75 -20.55
N GLN A 102 -7.87 -14.32 -19.31
CA GLN A 102 -8.90 -14.66 -18.34
C GLN A 102 -9.04 -13.57 -17.30
N GLY A 103 -10.23 -13.46 -16.74
CA GLY A 103 -10.52 -12.60 -15.60
C GLY A 103 -11.18 -13.35 -14.45
N ALA A 104 -11.15 -12.74 -13.28
CA ALA A 104 -11.83 -13.22 -12.10
C ALA A 104 -12.31 -12.07 -11.23
N PHE A 105 -13.52 -12.21 -10.70
CA PHE A 105 -13.91 -11.49 -9.50
C PHE A 105 -13.17 -12.10 -8.30
N TYR A 106 -12.86 -11.24 -7.35
CA TYR A 106 -12.34 -11.66 -6.07
C TYR A 106 -12.94 -10.85 -4.94
N THR A 107 -13.00 -11.45 -3.79
CA THR A 107 -13.38 -10.79 -2.53
C THR A 107 -12.29 -10.99 -1.51
N GLY A 108 -12.27 -10.15 -0.50
CA GLY A 108 -11.27 -10.27 0.54
C GLY A 108 -11.53 -9.34 1.71
N PHE A 109 -10.68 -9.44 2.68
CA PHE A 109 -10.66 -8.54 3.81
C PHE A 109 -9.25 -7.99 4.03
N SER A 110 -9.20 -6.81 4.61
CA SER A 110 -7.99 -6.11 4.99
C SER A 110 -8.10 -5.68 6.44
N LEU A 111 -7.11 -6.04 7.23
CA LEU A 111 -6.97 -5.62 8.62
C LEU A 111 -5.64 -4.91 8.74
N TYR A 112 -5.62 -3.66 9.16
CA TYR A 112 -4.36 -2.98 9.40
C TYR A 112 -4.44 -1.98 10.55
N SER A 113 -3.31 -1.85 11.23
CA SER A 113 -3.09 -0.88 12.28
C SER A 113 -2.01 0.08 11.86
N GLN A 114 -2.25 1.34 12.03
CA GLN A 114 -1.35 2.42 11.69
C GLN A 114 -1.13 3.32 12.89
N LYS A 115 0.12 3.65 13.15
CA LYS A 115 0.55 4.64 14.13
C LYS A 115 1.24 5.77 13.39
N LEU A 116 0.71 6.96 13.50
CA LEU A 116 1.30 8.19 12.99
C LEU A 116 1.72 9.06 14.17
N ARG A 117 2.91 9.62 14.09
CA ARG A 117 3.43 10.60 15.04
C ARG A 117 3.92 11.79 14.24
N PHE A 118 3.39 12.95 14.56
CA PHE A 118 3.85 14.24 14.06
C PHE A 118 4.51 14.98 15.21
N ASP A 119 5.75 15.38 15.02
CA ASP A 119 6.50 16.12 16.01
C ASP A 119 6.71 17.55 15.52
N PHE A 120 5.93 18.46 16.05
CA PHE A 120 5.95 19.88 15.69
C PHE A 120 6.91 20.71 16.55
N SER A 121 7.72 20.07 17.42
CA SER A 121 8.67 20.79 18.26
C SER A 121 9.71 21.58 17.47
N GLY A 122 10.03 21.13 16.26
CA GLY A 122 10.96 21.81 15.34
C GLY A 122 10.36 22.95 14.54
N LEU A 123 9.05 23.25 14.67
CA LEU A 123 8.45 24.38 13.99
C LEU A 123 8.96 25.72 14.59
N PRO A 124 9.03 26.79 13.76
CA PRO A 124 9.21 28.15 14.25
C PRO A 124 8.14 28.54 15.28
N GLU A 125 8.50 29.34 16.29
CA GLU A 125 7.60 29.70 17.40
C GLU A 125 6.27 30.31 16.92
N HIS A 126 6.31 31.21 15.93
CA HIS A 126 5.10 31.84 15.38
C HIS A 126 4.12 30.84 14.75
N LEU A 127 4.57 29.65 14.32
CA LEU A 127 3.70 28.59 13.80
C LEU A 127 3.23 27.66 14.92
N LYS A 128 3.97 27.56 16.04
CA LYS A 128 3.54 26.76 17.19
C LYS A 128 2.33 27.37 17.88
N ASP A 129 2.20 28.69 17.87
CA ASP A 129 1.06 29.40 18.46
C ASP A 129 -0.26 29.06 17.74
N GLU A 130 -0.19 28.60 16.50
CA GLU A 130 -1.36 28.17 15.72
C GLU A 130 -1.74 26.69 15.96
N LEU A 131 -0.94 25.94 16.73
CA LEU A 131 -1.23 24.56 17.07
C LEU A 131 -2.36 24.49 18.12
N PRO A 132 -3.26 23.50 18.00
CA PRO A 132 -4.27 23.28 19.03
C PRO A 132 -3.66 23.08 20.42
N SER A 133 -4.17 23.76 21.42
CA SER A 133 -3.63 23.74 22.79
C SER A 133 -3.61 22.37 23.47
N HIS A 134 -4.43 21.45 22.97
CA HIS A 134 -4.49 20.07 23.49
C HIS A 134 -3.41 19.14 22.92
N TRP A 135 -2.52 19.63 22.03
CA TRP A 135 -1.39 18.83 21.54
C TRP A 135 -0.25 18.91 22.54
N ALA A 136 -0.18 17.89 23.39
CA ALA A 136 0.84 17.83 24.44
C ALA A 136 2.25 17.87 23.83
N ASN A 137 3.06 18.84 24.27
CA ASN A 137 4.45 19.02 23.85
C ASN A 137 4.64 19.11 22.32
N ASN A 138 3.67 19.69 21.61
CA ASN A 138 3.69 19.80 20.14
C ASN A 138 3.80 18.45 19.40
N ILE A 139 3.42 17.37 20.04
CA ILE A 139 3.40 16.04 19.46
C ILE A 139 1.95 15.60 19.25
N TYR A 140 1.62 15.33 18.00
CA TYR A 140 0.31 14.76 17.63
C TYR A 140 0.47 13.28 17.27
N ARG A 141 -0.29 12.42 17.95
CA ARG A 141 -0.27 10.97 17.74
C ARG A 141 -1.63 10.48 17.29
N VAL A 142 -1.65 9.72 16.21
CA VAL A 142 -2.84 9.07 15.71
C VAL A 142 -2.59 7.57 15.63
N ASN A 143 -3.40 6.81 16.35
CA ASN A 143 -3.42 5.35 16.26
C ASN A 143 -4.73 4.94 15.61
N THR A 144 -4.68 4.16 14.55
CA THR A 144 -5.87 3.70 13.84
C THR A 144 -5.86 2.21 13.64
N HIS A 145 -7.04 1.60 13.77
CA HIS A 145 -7.30 0.22 13.38
C HIS A 145 -8.35 0.24 12.28
N ASN A 146 -8.08 -0.45 11.18
CA ASN A 146 -8.93 -0.47 10.01
C ASN A 146 -9.38 -1.91 9.73
N TYR A 147 -10.67 -2.06 9.52
CA TYR A 147 -11.34 -3.31 9.19
C TYR A 147 -12.09 -3.09 7.90
N ALA A 148 -11.69 -3.74 6.83
CA ALA A 148 -12.24 -3.45 5.53
C ALA A 148 -12.55 -4.70 4.72
N LEU A 149 -13.65 -4.63 3.97
CA LEU A 149 -14.03 -5.59 2.96
C LEU A 149 -13.61 -5.08 1.59
N ARG A 150 -13.17 -5.99 0.76
CA ARG A 150 -12.71 -5.74 -0.58
C ARG A 150 -13.51 -6.55 -1.57
N LEU A 151 -13.95 -5.89 -2.64
CA LEU A 151 -14.47 -6.53 -3.83
C LEU A 151 -13.60 -6.09 -4.99
N GLY A 152 -13.24 -6.97 -5.88
CA GLY A 152 -12.39 -6.59 -6.99
C GLY A 152 -12.58 -7.47 -8.20
N TYR A 153 -12.02 -6.98 -9.30
CA TYR A 153 -11.93 -7.71 -10.57
C TYR A 153 -10.51 -7.60 -11.10
N GLY A 154 -9.96 -8.73 -11.49
CA GLY A 154 -8.67 -8.81 -12.16
C GLY A 154 -8.82 -9.42 -13.56
N TYR A 155 -8.05 -8.93 -14.52
CA TYR A 155 -7.99 -9.46 -15.87
C TYR A 155 -6.55 -9.60 -16.33
N ASN A 156 -6.22 -10.75 -16.89
CA ASN A 156 -4.95 -11.03 -17.51
C ASN A 156 -5.16 -11.16 -19.01
N TRP A 157 -4.62 -10.23 -19.77
CA TRP A 157 -4.60 -10.29 -21.22
C TRP A 157 -3.29 -10.90 -21.71
N VAL A 158 -3.36 -12.09 -22.32
CA VAL A 158 -2.25 -12.73 -23.00
C VAL A 158 -2.23 -12.25 -24.44
N PHE A 159 -1.45 -11.22 -24.73
CA PHE A 159 -1.42 -10.56 -26.04
C PHE A 159 -0.35 -11.11 -26.97
N ALA A 160 0.64 -11.81 -26.41
CA ALA A 160 1.66 -12.49 -27.19
C ALA A 160 2.19 -13.72 -26.43
N ARG A 161 2.90 -14.59 -27.14
CA ARG A 161 3.52 -15.77 -26.52
C ARG A 161 4.43 -15.33 -25.37
N ARG A 162 4.15 -15.78 -24.15
CA ARG A 162 4.89 -15.46 -22.92
C ARG A 162 4.71 -14.04 -22.38
N TRP A 163 3.82 -13.23 -22.95
CA TRP A 163 3.53 -11.88 -22.48
C TRP A 163 2.13 -11.78 -21.93
N VAL A 164 2.03 -11.17 -20.76
CA VAL A 164 0.76 -10.92 -20.07
C VAL A 164 0.71 -9.45 -19.65
N LEU A 165 -0.42 -8.80 -19.97
CA LEU A 165 -0.82 -7.54 -19.37
C LEU A 165 -1.85 -7.86 -18.28
N GLY A 166 -1.55 -7.53 -17.04
CA GLY A 166 -2.45 -7.71 -15.90
C GLY A 166 -3.06 -6.38 -15.49
N VAL A 167 -4.36 -6.36 -15.31
CA VAL A 167 -5.08 -5.21 -14.73
C VAL A 167 -5.91 -5.73 -13.55
N SER A 168 -5.94 -4.99 -12.47
CA SER A 168 -6.77 -5.32 -11.32
C SER A 168 -7.26 -4.05 -10.66
N GLU A 169 -8.54 -4.05 -10.30
CA GLU A 169 -9.17 -2.95 -9.58
C GLU A 169 -9.97 -3.50 -8.40
N SER A 170 -9.89 -2.81 -7.26
CA SER A 170 -10.63 -3.20 -6.07
C SER A 170 -11.05 -2.01 -5.23
N PRO A 171 -12.33 -1.65 -5.25
CA PRO A 171 -12.94 -0.86 -4.21
C PRO A 171 -12.90 -1.61 -2.87
N ILE A 172 -12.65 -0.86 -1.82
CA ILE A 172 -12.50 -1.34 -0.44
C ILE A 172 -13.32 -0.42 0.44
N ILE A 173 -14.23 -1.00 1.20
CA ILE A 173 -15.08 -0.29 2.14
C ILE A 173 -14.72 -0.76 3.54
N GLY A 174 -14.41 0.17 4.42
CA GLY A 174 -13.95 -0.18 5.75
C GLY A 174 -14.45 0.75 6.84
N VAL A 175 -14.32 0.25 8.05
CA VAL A 175 -14.53 0.99 9.28
C VAL A 175 -13.16 1.24 9.91
N ARG A 176 -12.87 2.49 10.17
CA ARG A 176 -11.67 2.96 10.83
C ARG A 176 -12.00 3.38 12.24
N LYS A 177 -11.34 2.77 13.21
CA LYS A 177 -11.37 3.19 14.60
C LYS A 177 -10.07 3.92 14.90
N GLY A 178 -10.15 5.21 15.24
CA GLY A 178 -9.00 6.06 15.52
C GLY A 178 -8.94 6.47 16.98
N TYR A 179 -7.71 6.65 17.48
CA TYR A 179 -7.42 7.22 18.77
C TYR A 179 -6.47 8.38 18.56
N VAL A 180 -6.83 9.55 19.01
CA VAL A 180 -6.01 10.76 18.95
C VAL A 180 -5.55 11.05 20.38
N ASN A 181 -4.24 11.13 20.57
CA ASN A 181 -3.63 11.41 21.89
C ASN A 181 -4.22 10.58 23.05
N SER A 182 -4.56 9.32 22.78
CA SER A 182 -5.09 8.31 23.73
C SER A 182 -6.54 8.47 24.21
N ASP A 183 -7.19 9.58 24.00
CA ASP A 183 -8.44 9.89 24.74
C ASP A 183 -9.73 9.94 23.93
N ILE A 184 -9.66 10.02 22.60
CA ILE A 184 -10.87 10.12 21.78
C ILE A 184 -10.93 8.98 20.76
N SER A 185 -11.78 8.00 21.04
CA SER A 185 -12.12 6.97 20.05
C SER A 185 -13.11 7.52 19.04
N LYS A 186 -12.65 7.73 17.81
CA LYS A 186 -13.53 8.09 16.69
C LYS A 186 -13.68 6.90 15.76
N VAL A 187 -14.91 6.64 15.33
CA VAL A 187 -15.23 5.64 14.31
C VAL A 187 -15.62 6.38 13.04
N SER A 188 -14.94 6.10 11.95
CA SER A 188 -15.19 6.72 10.65
C SER A 188 -15.31 5.66 9.55
N LEU A 189 -16.09 5.99 8.52
CA LEU A 189 -16.14 5.21 7.29
C LEU A 189 -14.92 5.55 6.44
N SER A 190 -14.30 4.53 5.90
CA SER A 190 -13.16 4.69 4.98
C SER A 190 -13.46 4.00 3.65
N LEU A 191 -13.22 4.72 2.59
CA LEU A 191 -13.31 4.23 1.22
C LEU A 191 -11.92 4.24 0.61
N TYR A 192 -11.51 3.11 0.08
CA TYR A 192 -10.25 2.98 -0.64
C TYR A 192 -10.51 2.38 -2.01
N ASN A 193 -9.67 2.74 -2.97
CA ASN A 193 -9.61 2.04 -4.24
C ASN A 193 -8.18 1.69 -4.56
N ARG A 194 -7.95 0.46 -4.96
CA ARG A 194 -6.64 -0.03 -5.39
C ARG A 194 -6.69 -0.47 -6.83
N MET A 195 -5.88 0.16 -7.66
CA MET A 195 -5.63 -0.23 -9.03
C MET A 195 -4.23 -0.81 -9.16
N LYS A 196 -4.10 -1.89 -9.92
CA LYS A 196 -2.80 -2.48 -10.28
C LYS A 196 -2.75 -2.70 -11.79
N LEU A 197 -1.60 -2.40 -12.38
CA LEU A 197 -1.27 -2.65 -13.78
C LEU A 197 0.07 -3.34 -13.84
N SER A 198 0.20 -4.38 -14.64
CA SER A 198 1.47 -5.07 -14.82
C SER A 198 1.69 -5.49 -16.26
N VAL A 199 2.96 -5.52 -16.68
CA VAL A 199 3.42 -6.17 -17.91
C VAL A 199 4.44 -7.21 -17.52
N VAL A 200 4.24 -8.44 -17.94
CA VAL A 200 5.06 -9.59 -17.56
C VAL A 200 5.46 -10.38 -18.78
N TRP A 201 6.76 -10.62 -18.92
CA TRP A 201 7.32 -11.64 -19.81
C TRP A 201 7.76 -12.84 -18.99
N ASN A 202 7.38 -14.04 -19.42
CA ASN A 202 7.64 -15.26 -18.68
C ASN A 202 7.94 -16.42 -19.59
N SER A 203 9.21 -16.87 -19.62
CA SER A 203 9.67 -17.99 -20.44
C SER A 203 9.59 -19.36 -19.73
N GLY A 204 9.09 -19.39 -18.50
CA GLY A 204 9.14 -20.54 -17.62
C GLY A 204 10.38 -20.48 -16.69
N ARG A 205 11.57 -20.49 -17.23
CA ARG A 205 12.84 -20.38 -16.44
C ARG A 205 13.16 -18.94 -16.08
N PHE A 206 13.05 -18.01 -17.02
CA PHE A 206 13.30 -16.59 -16.80
C PHE A 206 11.99 -15.82 -16.82
N PHE A 207 11.91 -14.78 -16.03
CA PHE A 207 10.81 -13.84 -16.07
C PHE A 207 11.31 -12.42 -15.84
N ALA A 208 10.61 -11.48 -16.44
CA ALA A 208 10.78 -10.06 -16.23
C ALA A 208 9.42 -9.40 -16.18
N GLY A 209 9.27 -8.37 -15.39
CA GLY A 209 8.01 -7.65 -15.31
C GLY A 209 8.16 -6.29 -14.68
N ALA A 210 7.16 -5.46 -14.95
CA ALA A 210 6.96 -4.19 -14.29
C ALA A 210 5.52 -4.12 -13.78
N THR A 211 5.34 -3.61 -12.57
CA THR A 211 4.03 -3.42 -11.95
C THR A 211 3.91 -1.99 -11.44
N GLY A 212 2.80 -1.35 -11.81
CA GLY A 212 2.34 -0.09 -11.22
C GLY A 212 1.16 -0.35 -10.28
N ARG A 213 1.09 0.39 -9.20
CA ARG A 213 -0.01 0.34 -8.24
C ARG A 213 -0.40 1.77 -7.88
N PHE A 214 -1.68 2.02 -7.91
CA PHE A 214 -2.29 3.28 -7.51
C PHE A 214 -3.35 3.01 -6.44
N ASP A 215 -3.11 3.53 -5.24
CA ASP A 215 -4.01 3.46 -4.10
C ASP A 215 -4.61 4.84 -3.87
N VAL A 216 -5.93 4.96 -3.82
CA VAL A 216 -6.65 6.17 -3.42
C VAL A 216 -7.41 5.88 -2.14
N ALA A 217 -7.34 6.80 -1.19
CA ALA A 217 -8.05 6.74 0.06
C ALA A 217 -8.92 7.98 0.24
N ILE A 218 -10.17 7.77 0.62
CA ILE A 218 -11.08 8.82 1.07
C ILE A 218 -11.56 8.43 2.47
N VAL A 219 -11.24 9.24 3.44
CA VAL A 219 -11.65 9.05 4.83
C VAL A 219 -12.52 10.21 5.23
N ASN A 220 -13.76 9.90 5.59
CA ASN A 220 -14.70 10.87 6.10
C ASN A 220 -14.71 10.78 7.63
N ASP A 221 -14.26 11.83 8.28
CA ASP A 221 -14.47 12.07 9.71
C ASP A 221 -15.50 13.19 9.82
N ARG A 222 -16.51 13.02 10.59
CA ARG A 222 -17.75 13.84 10.68
C ARG A 222 -17.59 15.35 10.39
N GLU A 223 -16.41 15.90 10.61
CA GLU A 223 -16.09 17.31 10.41
C GLU A 223 -15.23 17.58 9.18
N THR A 224 -14.48 16.55 8.68
CA THR A 224 -13.51 16.75 7.61
C THR A 224 -13.40 15.51 6.73
N THR A 225 -13.29 15.71 5.43
CA THR A 225 -12.99 14.65 4.46
C THR A 225 -11.55 14.76 4.03
N TYR A 226 -10.80 13.69 4.21
CA TYR A 226 -9.43 13.56 3.74
C TYR A 226 -9.39 12.70 2.49
N ALA A 227 -8.69 13.17 1.46
CA ALA A 227 -8.41 12.38 0.26
C ALA A 227 -6.90 12.32 0.03
N GLY A 228 -6.40 11.17 -0.31
CA GLY A 228 -4.98 10.98 -0.60
C GLY A 228 -4.76 9.85 -1.60
N GLY A 229 -3.66 9.92 -2.33
CA GLY A 229 -3.28 8.89 -3.29
C GLY A 229 -1.80 8.54 -3.17
N ILE A 230 -1.49 7.25 -3.44
CA ILE A 230 -0.13 6.73 -3.47
C ILE A 230 0.07 6.01 -4.80
N LEU A 231 1.03 6.47 -5.58
CA LEU A 231 1.51 5.78 -6.77
C LEU A 231 2.81 5.06 -6.43
N SER A 232 2.91 3.79 -6.78
CA SER A 232 4.15 3.02 -6.63
C SER A 232 4.38 2.17 -7.87
N GLY A 233 5.65 1.90 -8.17
CA GLY A 233 6.05 1.04 -9.27
C GLY A 233 7.22 0.16 -8.87
N GLU A 234 7.29 -1.02 -9.46
CA GLU A 234 8.40 -1.95 -9.31
C GLU A 234 8.74 -2.58 -10.66
N ALA A 235 10.01 -2.91 -10.84
CA ALA A 235 10.48 -3.73 -11.94
C ALA A 235 11.22 -4.94 -11.36
N VAL A 236 10.98 -6.10 -11.94
CA VAL A 236 11.53 -7.38 -11.46
C VAL A 236 12.12 -8.15 -12.61
N PHE A 237 13.27 -8.74 -12.38
CA PHE A 237 13.85 -9.78 -13.21
C PHE A 237 14.20 -10.97 -12.33
N GLY A 238 13.92 -12.18 -12.79
CA GLY A 238 14.17 -13.36 -11.99
C GLY A 238 14.39 -14.64 -12.79
N VAL A 239 14.96 -15.60 -12.11
CA VAL A 239 15.24 -16.95 -12.62
C VAL A 239 14.57 -17.96 -11.70
N ARG A 240 13.91 -18.97 -12.27
CA ARG A 240 13.38 -20.11 -11.53
C ARG A 240 14.34 -21.27 -11.62
N PHE A 241 14.66 -21.80 -10.48
CA PHE A 241 15.43 -23.03 -10.36
C PHE A 241 14.45 -24.16 -10.05
N ASN A 242 14.39 -25.17 -10.91
CA ASN A 242 13.75 -26.42 -10.56
C ASN A 242 14.75 -27.21 -9.69
N LEU A 243 14.42 -27.39 -8.44
CA LEU A 243 15.27 -28.14 -7.51
C LEU A 243 15.12 -29.67 -7.67
N TRP A 244 14.26 -30.11 -8.64
CA TRP A 244 14.04 -31.55 -9.00
C TRP A 244 13.55 -31.66 -10.44
#